data_f9c5b1826d6db45814ca5adc11f8c39b
#
_entry.id   f9c5b1826d6db45814ca5adc11f8c39b
#
_cell.length_a   1.000
_cell.length_b   1.000
_cell.length_c   1.000
_cell.angle_alpha   90.00
_cell.angle_beta   90.00
_cell.angle_gamma   90.00
#
_symmetry.space_group_name_H-M   'P 1'
#
loop_
_entity.id
_entity.type
_entity.pdbx_description
1 polymer ?
#
loop_
_entity_poly.entity_id
_entity_poly.type
_entity_poly.pdbx_seq_one_letter_code
_entity_poly.pdbx_strand_id
1 'polypeptide(L)'
;SSAASDVYKRQMAWFRYYSQLDDVACELHENENGFFTDSEQLLFRMFEDRVIRLREESQLLRESCAQLQSLFQAEIDTRQNRIMQILTIVTTIFLPLTLLVGWYGMNFVGMPELTWKYGYPVVVIVSIVTVGISLWVCKKKKFW
;
A
#
# COMPACT_ATOMS: atom_id res chain seq x y z
N SER A 1 12.85 1.40 -4.80
CA SER A 1 12.81 0.38 -3.71
C SER A 1 14.18 0.04 -3.16
N SER A 2 15.26 0.03 -3.95
CA SER A 2 16.63 -0.27 -3.49
C SER A 2 17.14 0.75 -2.46
N ALA A 3 17.01 2.05 -2.75
CA ALA A 3 17.49 3.12 -1.86
C ALA A 3 16.80 3.10 -0.48
N ALA A 4 15.50 2.85 -0.42
CA ALA A 4 14.77 2.73 0.84
C ALA A 4 15.22 1.52 1.66
N SER A 5 15.51 0.38 0.99
CA SER A 5 16.07 -0.81 1.61
C SER A 5 17.46 -0.54 2.20
N ASP A 6 18.29 0.22 1.50
CA ASP A 6 19.64 0.54 1.95
C ASP A 6 19.64 1.51 3.14
N VAL A 7 18.73 2.49 3.14
CA VAL A 7 18.51 3.38 4.29
C VAL A 7 18.06 2.58 5.51
N TYR A 8 17.10 1.67 5.34
CA TYR A 8 16.61 0.81 6.42
C TYR A 8 17.71 -0.09 7.00
N LYS A 9 18.53 -0.72 6.14
CA LYS A 9 19.67 -1.54 6.57
C LYS A 9 20.69 -0.74 7.38
N ARG A 10 21.00 0.49 6.93
CA ARG A 10 21.91 1.39 7.67
C ARG A 10 21.35 1.77 9.03
N GLN A 11 20.08 2.11 9.13
CA GLN A 11 19.45 2.45 10.42
C GLN A 11 19.44 1.27 11.38
N MET A 12 19.19 0.04 10.89
CA MET A 12 19.28 -1.17 11.71
C MET A 12 20.70 -1.41 12.21
N ALA A 13 21.71 -1.14 11.39
CA ALA A 13 23.12 -1.26 11.79
C ALA A 13 23.47 -0.24 12.89
N TRP A 14 23.06 1.02 12.74
CA TRP A 14 23.29 2.06 13.74
C TRP A 14 22.58 1.76 15.05
N PHE A 15 21.33 1.35 15.03
CA PHE A 15 20.59 0.97 16.22
C PHE A 15 21.27 -0.18 16.98
N ARG A 16 21.71 -1.22 16.26
CA ARG A 16 22.46 -2.34 16.84
C ARG A 16 23.78 -1.89 17.45
N TYR A 17 24.49 -1.02 16.75
CA TYR A 17 25.75 -0.46 17.22
C TYR A 17 25.58 0.32 18.52
N TYR A 18 24.59 1.21 18.60
CA TYR A 18 24.32 1.95 19.83
C TYR A 18 23.79 1.08 20.97
N SER A 19 23.06 0.02 20.68
CA SER A 19 22.64 -0.94 21.70
C SER A 19 23.84 -1.67 22.31
N GLN A 20 24.80 -2.10 21.48
CA GLN A 20 26.03 -2.74 21.98
C GLN A 20 26.92 -1.77 22.76
N LEU A 21 26.96 -0.51 22.34
CA LEU A 21 27.69 0.55 23.08
C LEU A 21 27.05 0.86 24.42
N ASP A 22 25.73 0.80 24.52
CA ASP A 22 24.98 0.97 25.76
C ASP A 22 25.32 -0.15 26.78
N ASP A 23 25.32 -1.40 26.32
CA ASP A 23 25.69 -2.55 27.14
C ASP A 23 27.11 -2.38 27.73
N VAL A 24 28.08 -1.97 26.89
CA VAL A 24 29.46 -1.72 27.34
C VAL A 24 29.56 -0.52 28.28
N ALA A 25 28.83 0.56 28.02
CA ALA A 25 28.82 1.75 28.85
C ALA A 25 28.23 1.45 30.23
N CYS A 26 27.20 0.63 30.33
CA CYS A 26 26.61 0.15 31.57
C CYS A 26 27.62 -0.66 32.41
N GLU A 27 28.27 -1.66 31.79
CA GLU A 27 29.29 -2.46 32.45
C GLU A 27 30.45 -1.61 33.01
N LEU A 28 30.92 -0.62 32.26
CA LEU A 28 31.96 0.31 32.68
C LEU A 28 31.53 1.21 33.84
N HIS A 29 30.26 1.65 33.83
CA HIS A 29 29.68 2.48 34.88
C HIS A 29 29.46 1.69 36.18
N GLU A 30 28.98 0.45 36.10
CA GLU A 30 28.74 -0.43 37.25
C GLU A 30 30.02 -0.76 38.00
N ASN A 31 31.17 -0.79 37.32
CA ASN A 31 32.51 -0.98 37.91
C ASN A 31 32.60 -2.13 38.93
N GLU A 32 31.95 -3.26 38.65
CA GLU A 32 31.85 -4.41 39.55
C GLU A 32 33.21 -4.88 40.07
N ASN A 33 34.25 -4.71 39.25
CA ASN A 33 35.62 -5.12 39.59
C ASN A 33 36.41 -4.08 40.42
N GLY A 34 35.87 -2.89 40.64
CA GLY A 34 36.49 -1.83 41.40
C GLY A 34 37.78 -1.23 40.80
N PHE A 35 37.96 -1.34 39.47
CA PHE A 35 39.16 -0.84 38.79
C PHE A 35 39.20 0.68 38.62
N PHE A 36 38.03 1.33 38.58
CA PHE A 36 37.88 2.73 38.25
C PHE A 36 37.63 3.58 39.52
N THR A 37 38.20 4.78 39.54
CA THR A 37 37.99 5.77 40.60
C THR A 37 36.63 6.46 40.44
N ASP A 38 36.11 7.10 41.50
CA ASP A 38 34.84 7.82 41.50
C ASP A 38 34.74 8.89 40.40
N SER A 39 35.87 9.56 40.10
CA SER A 39 35.92 10.55 39.01
C SER A 39 35.82 9.93 37.62
N GLU A 40 36.37 8.73 37.43
CA GLU A 40 36.27 7.98 36.17
C GLU A 40 34.87 7.38 36.00
N GLN A 41 34.24 6.90 37.06
CA GLN A 41 32.84 6.45 37.04
C GLN A 41 31.89 7.57 36.63
N LEU A 42 32.13 8.81 37.08
CA LEU A 42 31.31 9.95 36.64
C LEU A 42 31.42 10.19 35.14
N LEU A 43 32.59 10.01 34.53
CA LEU A 43 32.78 10.12 33.09
C LEU A 43 32.04 9.00 32.35
N PHE A 44 32.09 7.76 32.83
CA PHE A 44 31.37 6.63 32.25
C PHE A 44 29.86 6.82 32.33
N ARG A 45 29.33 7.36 33.40
CA ARG A 45 27.94 7.71 33.54
C ARG A 45 27.51 8.77 32.52
N MET A 46 28.29 9.82 32.32
CA MET A 46 28.00 10.82 31.27
C MET A 46 28.06 10.24 29.86
N PHE A 47 28.96 9.26 29.66
CA PHE A 47 29.06 8.54 28.39
C PHE A 47 27.81 7.66 28.15
N GLU A 48 27.40 6.89 29.16
CA GLU A 48 26.17 6.07 29.14
C GLU A 48 24.94 6.91 28.82
N ASP A 49 24.71 8.03 29.52
CA ASP A 49 23.61 8.96 29.25
C ASP A 49 23.59 9.46 27.80
N ARG A 50 24.76 9.62 27.20
CA ARG A 50 24.91 10.08 25.83
C ARG A 50 24.62 8.97 24.83
N VAL A 51 25.02 7.76 25.08
CA VAL A 51 24.75 6.57 24.29
C VAL A 51 23.28 6.23 24.31
N ILE A 52 22.64 6.28 25.48
CA ILE A 52 21.18 6.08 25.63
C ILE A 52 20.41 7.05 24.74
N ARG A 53 20.73 8.34 24.77
CA ARG A 53 20.08 9.35 23.91
C ARG A 53 20.27 9.05 22.42
N LEU A 54 21.47 8.68 21.99
CA LEU A 54 21.74 8.33 20.58
C LEU A 54 20.98 7.08 20.16
N ARG A 55 20.83 6.10 21.04
CA ARG A 55 20.01 4.91 20.80
C ARG A 55 18.54 5.28 20.63
N GLU A 56 18.00 6.11 21.53
CA GLU A 56 16.61 6.59 21.45
C GLU A 56 16.35 7.39 20.16
N GLU A 57 17.24 8.32 19.80
CA GLU A 57 17.15 9.07 18.55
C GLU A 57 17.19 8.15 17.31
N SER A 58 18.06 7.14 17.32
CA SER A 58 18.14 6.16 16.25
C SER A 58 16.85 5.31 16.13
N GLN A 59 16.22 5.00 17.26
CA GLN A 59 14.94 4.31 17.30
C GLN A 59 13.81 5.17 16.75
N LEU A 60 13.71 6.44 17.17
CA LEU A 60 12.71 7.39 16.65
C LEU A 60 12.85 7.58 15.14
N LEU A 61 14.07 7.70 14.63
CA LEU A 61 14.32 7.78 13.19
C LEU A 61 13.85 6.52 12.45
N ARG A 62 14.08 5.34 13.00
CA ARG A 62 13.64 4.07 12.44
C ARG A 62 12.11 3.98 12.40
N GLU A 63 11.44 4.36 13.47
CA GLU A 63 9.98 4.40 13.55
C GLU A 63 9.38 5.39 12.55
N SER A 64 9.98 6.57 12.44
CA SER A 64 9.57 7.58 11.46
C SER A 64 9.72 7.09 10.01
N CYS A 65 10.80 6.40 9.69
CA CYS A 65 10.98 5.80 8.37
C CYS A 65 9.98 4.69 8.09
N ALA A 66 9.67 3.84 9.08
CA ALA A 66 8.65 2.81 8.93
C ALA A 66 7.25 3.42 8.71
N GLN A 67 6.91 4.50 9.42
CA GLN A 67 5.67 5.24 9.22
C GLN A 67 5.60 5.86 7.81
N LEU A 68 6.67 6.50 7.35
CA LEU A 68 6.72 7.04 6.00
C LEU A 68 6.53 5.95 4.94
N GLN A 69 7.17 4.80 5.10
CA GLN A 69 7.00 3.67 4.18
C GLN A 69 5.56 3.16 4.16
N SER A 70 4.89 3.07 5.31
CA SER A 70 3.48 2.67 5.38
C SER A 70 2.56 3.68 4.71
N LEU A 71 2.82 4.98 4.85
CA LEU A 71 2.06 6.03 4.17
C LEU A 71 2.21 5.97 2.65
N PHE A 72 3.44 5.76 2.14
CA PHE A 72 3.68 5.56 0.72
C PHE A 72 2.95 4.33 0.18
N GLN A 73 2.97 3.23 0.93
CA GLN A 73 2.25 2.02 0.53
C GLN A 73 0.74 2.26 0.49
N ALA A 74 0.17 2.93 1.49
CA ALA A 74 -1.25 3.28 1.53
C ALA A 74 -1.66 4.19 0.35
N GLU A 75 -0.79 5.12 -0.07
CA GLU A 75 -1.05 5.96 -1.24
C GLU A 75 -1.06 5.14 -2.54
N ILE A 76 -0.10 4.22 -2.70
CA ILE A 76 -0.04 3.30 -3.85
C ILE A 76 -1.30 2.42 -3.88
N ASP A 77 -1.70 1.84 -2.76
CA ASP A 77 -2.88 0.99 -2.65
C ASP A 77 -4.17 1.77 -2.99
N THR A 78 -4.25 3.02 -2.55
CA THR A 78 -5.37 3.91 -2.88
C THR A 78 -5.45 4.17 -4.39
N ARG A 79 -4.31 4.43 -5.04
CA ARG A 79 -4.25 4.62 -6.50
C ARG A 79 -4.62 3.34 -7.26
N GLN A 80 -4.11 2.19 -6.83
CA GLN A 80 -4.45 0.90 -7.41
C GLN A 80 -5.95 0.60 -7.28
N ASN A 81 -6.53 0.81 -6.10
CA ASN A 81 -7.95 0.64 -5.86
C ASN A 81 -8.79 1.53 -6.80
N ARG A 82 -8.39 2.77 -6.99
CA ARG A 82 -9.07 3.69 -7.92
C ARG A 82 -9.01 3.19 -9.36
N ILE A 83 -7.86 2.71 -9.82
CA ILE A 83 -7.72 2.14 -11.17
C ILE A 83 -8.60 0.90 -11.33
N MET A 84 -8.59 0.01 -10.33
CA MET A 84 -9.43 -1.18 -10.31
C MET A 84 -10.93 -0.84 -10.33
N GLN A 85 -11.34 0.20 -9.60
CA GLN A 85 -12.73 0.69 -9.63
C GLN A 85 -13.14 1.16 -11.03
N ILE A 86 -12.31 1.99 -11.68
CA ILE A 86 -12.58 2.47 -13.04
C ILE A 86 -12.67 1.28 -14.02
N LEU A 87 -11.72 0.36 -13.95
CA LEU A 87 -11.72 -0.83 -14.80
C LEU A 87 -12.96 -1.68 -14.60
N THR A 88 -13.37 -1.88 -13.34
CA THR A 88 -14.57 -2.64 -13.00
C THR A 88 -15.84 -1.97 -13.53
N ILE A 89 -15.96 -0.64 -13.43
CA ILE A 89 -17.10 0.10 -13.97
C ILE A 89 -17.17 -0.06 -15.49
N VAL A 90 -16.05 0.17 -16.18
CA VAL A 90 -15.96 0.03 -17.64
C VAL A 90 -16.33 -1.39 -18.07
N THR A 91 -15.72 -2.41 -17.47
CA THR A 91 -16.01 -3.81 -17.84
C THR A 91 -17.45 -4.21 -17.53
N THR A 92 -18.04 -3.74 -16.44
CA THR A 92 -19.44 -4.04 -16.07
C THR A 92 -20.43 -3.44 -17.07
N ILE A 93 -20.09 -2.30 -17.67
CA ILE A 93 -20.94 -1.65 -18.68
C ILE A 93 -20.74 -2.30 -20.07
N PHE A 94 -19.48 -2.46 -20.48
CA PHE A 94 -19.16 -2.88 -21.83
C PHE A 94 -19.32 -4.38 -22.07
N LEU A 95 -19.10 -5.24 -21.08
CA LEU A 95 -19.15 -6.69 -21.26
C LEU A 95 -20.53 -7.19 -21.69
N PRO A 96 -21.65 -6.83 -21.02
CA PRO A 96 -22.98 -7.26 -21.50
C PRO A 96 -23.35 -6.61 -22.83
N LEU A 97 -22.91 -5.38 -23.07
CA LEU A 97 -23.16 -4.70 -24.33
C LEU A 97 -22.42 -5.36 -25.50
N THR A 98 -21.15 -5.73 -25.27
CA THR A 98 -20.33 -6.44 -26.25
C THR A 98 -20.91 -7.82 -26.58
N LEU A 99 -21.44 -8.53 -25.55
CA LEU A 99 -22.13 -9.80 -25.75
C LEU A 99 -23.37 -9.64 -26.64
N LEU A 100 -24.20 -8.63 -26.37
CA LEU A 100 -25.40 -8.36 -27.17
C LEU A 100 -25.05 -8.03 -28.64
N VAL A 101 -24.15 -7.08 -28.85
CA VAL A 101 -23.72 -6.67 -30.18
C VAL A 101 -23.03 -7.80 -30.94
N GLY A 102 -22.21 -8.59 -30.24
CA GLY A 102 -21.51 -9.76 -30.79
C GLY A 102 -22.49 -10.85 -31.21
N TRP A 103 -23.54 -11.11 -30.42
CA TRP A 103 -24.57 -12.10 -30.72
C TRP A 103 -25.36 -11.72 -32.00
N TYR A 104 -25.81 -10.46 -32.06
CA TYR A 104 -26.55 -9.98 -33.23
C TYR A 104 -25.64 -9.61 -34.43
N GLY A 105 -24.34 -9.49 -34.23
CA GLY A 105 -23.32 -9.31 -35.27
C GLY A 105 -22.86 -10.60 -35.95
N MET A 106 -23.40 -11.77 -35.54
CA MET A 106 -23.06 -13.05 -36.17
C MET A 106 -23.68 -13.19 -37.55
N ASN A 107 -22.90 -13.70 -38.51
CA ASN A 107 -23.33 -13.92 -39.89
C ASN A 107 -24.10 -15.25 -40.06
N PHE A 108 -25.00 -15.58 -39.15
CA PHE A 108 -25.83 -16.77 -39.28
C PHE A 108 -27.04 -16.50 -40.16
N VAL A 109 -27.24 -17.31 -41.26
CA VAL A 109 -28.28 -17.15 -42.21
C VAL A 109 -29.71 -17.49 -41.69
N GLY A 110 -29.77 -18.14 -40.52
CA GLY A 110 -31.03 -18.63 -39.93
C GLY A 110 -31.51 -17.86 -38.70
N MET A 111 -31.15 -16.59 -38.51
CA MET A 111 -31.66 -15.77 -37.39
C MET A 111 -33.00 -15.13 -37.74
N PRO A 112 -34.13 -15.62 -37.20
CA PRO A 112 -35.45 -15.06 -37.51
C PRO A 112 -35.65 -13.63 -37.02
N GLU A 113 -34.88 -13.24 -35.97
CA GLU A 113 -34.93 -11.90 -35.36
C GLU A 113 -34.42 -10.79 -36.31
N LEU A 114 -33.48 -11.13 -37.24
CA LEU A 114 -32.92 -10.18 -38.20
C LEU A 114 -33.89 -9.81 -39.32
N THR A 115 -34.86 -10.65 -39.59
CA THR A 115 -35.91 -10.40 -40.61
C THR A 115 -37.13 -9.68 -40.03
N TRP A 116 -37.17 -9.48 -38.69
CA TRP A 116 -38.30 -8.84 -38.02
C TRP A 116 -38.18 -7.30 -38.09
N LYS A 117 -39.25 -6.65 -38.59
CA LYS A 117 -39.31 -5.19 -38.79
C LYS A 117 -38.96 -4.36 -37.54
N TYR A 118 -39.22 -4.91 -36.34
CA TYR A 118 -38.94 -4.25 -35.07
C TYR A 118 -37.68 -4.79 -34.37
N GLY A 119 -36.93 -5.70 -34.95
CA GLY A 119 -35.75 -6.30 -34.37
C GLY A 119 -34.70 -5.26 -33.96
N TYR A 120 -34.35 -4.34 -34.84
CA TYR A 120 -33.38 -3.29 -34.59
C TYR A 120 -33.78 -2.35 -33.41
N PRO A 121 -34.98 -1.72 -33.37
CA PRO A 121 -35.38 -0.88 -32.26
C PRO A 121 -35.45 -1.64 -30.92
N VAL A 122 -35.84 -2.91 -30.93
CA VAL A 122 -35.82 -3.74 -29.70
C VAL A 122 -34.42 -3.93 -29.16
N VAL A 123 -33.44 -4.25 -30.01
CA VAL A 123 -32.03 -4.39 -29.59
C VAL A 123 -31.49 -3.09 -29.03
N VAL A 124 -31.80 -1.94 -29.61
CA VAL A 124 -31.39 -0.62 -29.09
C VAL A 124 -32.00 -0.36 -27.71
N ILE A 125 -33.27 -0.65 -27.50
CA ILE A 125 -33.95 -0.47 -26.21
C ILE A 125 -33.31 -1.39 -25.16
N VAL A 126 -33.09 -2.67 -25.48
CA VAL A 126 -32.45 -3.62 -24.57
C VAL A 126 -31.03 -3.16 -24.20
N SER A 127 -30.28 -2.64 -25.16
CA SER A 127 -28.92 -2.10 -24.90
C SER A 127 -28.95 -0.90 -23.93
N ILE A 128 -29.89 0.04 -24.10
CA ILE A 128 -30.05 1.19 -23.21
C ILE A 128 -30.46 0.74 -21.81
N VAL A 129 -31.40 -0.21 -21.70
CA VAL A 129 -31.83 -0.76 -20.40
C VAL A 129 -30.67 -1.47 -19.70
N THR A 130 -29.87 -2.24 -20.44
CA THR A 130 -28.69 -2.93 -19.89
C THR A 130 -27.67 -1.93 -19.33
N VAL A 131 -27.37 -0.87 -20.06
CA VAL A 131 -26.47 0.21 -19.58
C VAL A 131 -27.06 0.90 -18.35
N GLY A 132 -28.37 1.20 -18.36
CA GLY A 132 -29.05 1.81 -17.22
C GLY A 132 -28.99 0.95 -15.94
N ILE A 133 -29.23 -0.37 -16.07
CA ILE A 133 -29.11 -1.33 -14.95
C ILE A 133 -27.68 -1.40 -14.46
N SER A 134 -26.69 -1.47 -15.37
CA SER A 134 -25.26 -1.53 -15.02
C SER A 134 -24.83 -0.29 -14.23
N LEU A 135 -25.23 0.90 -14.68
CA LEU A 135 -24.96 2.16 -13.97
C LEU A 135 -25.65 2.20 -12.59
N TRP A 136 -26.91 1.74 -12.51
CA TRP A 136 -27.63 1.68 -11.25
C TRP A 136 -26.97 0.74 -10.24
N VAL A 137 -26.52 -0.44 -10.69
CA VAL A 137 -25.78 -1.41 -9.85
C VAL A 137 -24.44 -0.83 -9.38
N CYS A 138 -23.71 -0.16 -10.26
CA CYS A 138 -22.44 0.52 -9.89
C CYS A 138 -22.68 1.59 -8.83
N LYS A 139 -23.74 2.40 -8.97
CA LYS A 139 -24.11 3.42 -7.99
C LYS A 139 -24.53 2.82 -6.65
N LYS A 140 -25.33 1.72 -6.66
CA LYS A 140 -25.81 1.06 -5.43
C LYS A 140 -24.68 0.40 -4.65
N LYS A 141 -23.67 -0.14 -5.33
CA LYS A 141 -22.50 -0.78 -4.68
C LYS A 141 -21.41 0.21 -4.22
N LYS A 142 -21.70 1.53 -4.23
CA LYS A 142 -20.73 2.57 -3.83
C LYS A 142 -19.38 2.48 -4.55
N PHE A 143 -19.38 2.12 -5.84
CA PHE A 143 -18.19 2.26 -6.67
C PHE A 143 -17.91 3.73 -7.09
N TRP A 144 -18.78 4.61 -6.64
CA TRP A 144 -18.64 6.08 -6.74
C TRP A 144 -18.64 6.67 -5.35
#